data_ada6db2dd68fa978394ec88fbd7d5a00
#
_entry.id   ada6db2dd68fa978394ec88fbd7d5a00
#
_cell.length_a   1.000
_cell.length_b   1.000
_cell.length_c   1.000
_cell.angle_alpha   90.00
_cell.angle_beta   90.00
_cell.angle_gamma   90.00
#
_symmetry.space_group_name_H-M   'P 1'
#
loop_
_entity.id
_entity.type
_entity.pdbx_description
1 polymer ?
#
loop_
_entity_poly.entity_id
_entity_poly.type
_entity_poly.pdbx_seq_one_letter_code
_entity_poly.pdbx_strand_id
1 'polypeptide(L)'
;MKKGTSYSKKERRAITFGYLWRWGSIVIMLLIPAIVFGICNLLNTEPEIQGFVTFLSAGITMFCVGTYDIIGTVLEFKHILVSLQLASKIPFQNINPRRGWTKSEKRENIGVGIIFIILGLAFITIFTLAQFGILK
;
A
#
# COMPACT_ATOMS: atom_id res chain seq x y z
N MET A 1 -19.26 5.61 26.69
CA MET A 1 -19.07 5.08 26.41
C MET A 1 -19.52 4.12 26.19
N LYS A 2 -19.60 3.97 25.97
CA LYS A 2 -19.95 3.22 25.79
C LYS A 2 -19.76 2.13 25.81
N LYS A 3 -20.08 1.75 26.21
CA LYS A 3 -20.08 0.70 26.45
C LYS A 3 -20.10 -0.23 25.45
N GLY A 4 -20.68 -0.63 24.77
CA GLY A 4 -20.60 -1.50 23.67
C GLY A 4 -19.35 -1.33 22.82
N THR A 5 -18.46 -0.51 23.29
CA THR A 5 -17.21 -0.24 22.61
C THR A 5 -16.09 -1.18 23.01
N SER A 6 -16.40 -2.14 23.88
CA SER A 6 -15.41 -3.13 24.26
C SER A 6 -15.14 -4.09 23.10
N TYR A 7 -13.91 -4.12 22.63
CA TYR A 7 -13.50 -4.99 21.53
C TYR A 7 -12.79 -6.22 22.06
N SER A 8 -12.96 -7.36 21.38
CA SER A 8 -12.19 -8.55 21.65
C SER A 8 -10.72 -8.34 21.27
N LYS A 9 -9.85 -9.25 21.67
CA LYS A 9 -8.44 -9.18 21.28
C LYS A 9 -8.27 -9.18 19.77
N LYS A 10 -9.07 -10.02 19.08
CA LYS A 10 -9.01 -10.07 17.62
C LYS A 10 -9.42 -8.74 17.00
N GLU A 11 -10.46 -8.13 17.54
CA GLU A 11 -10.95 -6.85 17.02
C GLU A 11 -9.95 -5.74 17.24
N ARG A 12 -9.33 -5.69 18.43
CA ARG A 12 -8.28 -4.69 18.70
C ARG A 12 -7.09 -4.88 17.78
N ARG A 13 -6.72 -6.14 17.56
CA ARG A 13 -5.60 -6.45 16.65
C ARG A 13 -5.92 -6.02 15.23
N ALA A 14 -7.15 -6.27 14.78
CA ALA A 14 -7.57 -5.84 13.44
C ALA A 14 -7.52 -4.33 13.30
N ILE A 15 -7.96 -3.60 14.33
CA ILE A 15 -7.91 -2.14 14.31
C ILE A 15 -6.46 -1.66 14.27
N THR A 16 -5.61 -2.25 15.11
CA THR A 16 -4.19 -1.88 15.13
C THR A 16 -3.52 -2.14 13.79
N PHE A 17 -3.73 -3.32 13.21
CA PHE A 17 -3.16 -3.65 11.92
C PHE A 17 -3.75 -2.80 10.79
N GLY A 18 -5.02 -2.41 10.90
CA GLY A 18 -5.62 -1.49 9.94
C GLY A 18 -4.96 -0.13 9.95
N TYR A 19 -4.70 0.42 11.12
CA TYR A 19 -3.95 1.66 11.24
C TYR A 19 -2.53 1.51 10.69
N LEU A 20 -1.87 0.41 11.06
CA LEU A 20 -0.52 0.15 10.58
C LEU A 20 -0.49 0.01 9.07
N TRP A 21 -1.44 -0.69 8.49
CA TRP A 21 -1.49 -0.85 7.04
C TRP A 21 -1.79 0.47 6.35
N ARG A 22 -2.75 1.23 6.86
CA ARG A 22 -3.15 2.49 6.23
C ARG A 22 -1.98 3.47 6.16
N TRP A 23 -1.30 3.67 7.29
CA TRP A 23 -0.18 4.61 7.34
C TRP A 23 1.12 3.96 6.92
N GLY A 24 1.30 2.69 7.30
CA GLY A 24 2.51 1.95 6.98
C GLY A 24 2.71 1.72 5.50
N SER A 25 1.64 1.47 4.75
CA SER A 25 1.77 1.29 3.31
C SER A 25 2.29 2.55 2.64
N ILE A 26 1.80 3.73 3.06
CA ILE A 26 2.27 5.00 2.55
C ILE A 26 3.75 5.20 2.91
N VAL A 27 4.09 4.94 4.18
CA VAL A 27 5.47 5.09 4.64
C VAL A 27 6.40 4.15 3.89
N ILE A 28 5.99 2.90 3.68
CA ILE A 28 6.81 1.92 2.96
C ILE A 28 7.01 2.34 1.51
N MET A 29 5.97 2.84 0.86
CA MET A 29 6.08 3.29 -0.52
C MET A 29 7.05 4.46 -0.69
N LEU A 30 7.23 5.26 0.35
CA LEU A 30 8.19 6.36 0.34
C LEU A 30 9.55 5.94 0.88
N LEU A 31 9.56 5.10 1.89
CA LEU A 31 10.77 4.75 2.61
C LEU A 31 11.68 3.80 1.83
N ILE A 32 11.10 2.81 1.16
CA ILE A 32 11.91 1.84 0.42
C ILE A 32 12.71 2.50 -0.70
N PRO A 33 12.11 3.35 -1.56
CA PRO A 33 12.92 4.08 -2.55
C PRO A 33 13.95 4.99 -1.90
N ALA A 34 13.63 5.62 -0.77
CA ALA A 34 14.57 6.49 -0.08
C ALA A 34 15.77 5.72 0.45
N ILE A 35 15.53 4.52 1.00
CA ILE A 35 16.60 3.66 1.48
C ILE A 35 17.47 3.20 0.32
N VAL A 36 16.86 2.79 -0.78
CA VAL A 36 17.60 2.37 -1.98
C VAL A 36 18.47 3.51 -2.49
N PHE A 37 17.91 4.71 -2.56
CA PHE A 37 18.65 5.90 -2.99
C PHE A 37 19.85 6.16 -2.08
N GLY A 38 19.64 6.07 -0.76
CA GLY A 38 20.70 6.28 0.21
C GLY A 38 21.81 5.24 0.11
N ILE A 39 21.44 3.97 -0.09
CA ILE A 39 22.44 2.90 -0.26
C ILE A 39 23.25 3.15 -1.53
N CYS A 40 22.60 3.55 -2.62
CA CYS A 40 23.30 3.88 -3.86
C CYS A 40 24.29 5.02 -3.66
N ASN A 41 23.90 6.05 -2.89
CA ASN A 41 24.81 7.14 -2.56
C ASN A 41 26.04 6.63 -1.81
N LEU A 42 25.84 5.76 -0.82
CA LEU A 42 26.95 5.23 -0.04
C LEU A 42 27.89 4.38 -0.88
N LEU A 43 27.38 3.72 -1.91
CA LEU A 43 28.17 2.89 -2.80
C LEU A 43 28.73 3.66 -3.98
N ASN A 44 28.53 4.99 -4.03
CA ASN A 44 28.98 5.85 -5.13
C ASN A 44 28.49 5.35 -6.50
N THR A 45 27.24 4.90 -6.55
CA THR A 45 26.61 4.40 -7.77
C THR A 45 26.42 5.55 -8.75
N GLU A 46 26.55 5.28 -10.04
CA GLU A 46 26.33 6.28 -11.08
C GLU A 46 24.90 6.84 -10.98
N PRO A 47 24.71 8.15 -11.22
CA PRO A 47 23.38 8.76 -11.07
C PRO A 47 22.29 8.10 -11.91
N GLU A 48 22.61 7.65 -13.12
CA GLU A 48 21.62 6.97 -13.97
C GLU A 48 21.15 5.67 -13.35
N ILE A 49 22.09 4.87 -12.85
CA ILE A 49 21.77 3.59 -12.22
C ILE A 49 21.03 3.84 -10.92
N GLN A 50 21.47 4.84 -10.15
CA GLN A 50 20.82 5.20 -8.90
C GLN A 50 19.35 5.58 -9.13
N GLY A 51 19.07 6.40 -10.12
CA GLY A 51 17.70 6.78 -10.47
C GLY A 51 16.90 5.57 -10.92
N PHE A 52 17.46 4.75 -11.78
CA PHE A 52 16.77 3.55 -12.28
C PHE A 52 16.38 2.63 -11.13
N VAL A 53 17.33 2.30 -10.26
CA VAL A 53 17.08 1.35 -9.16
C VAL A 53 16.08 1.95 -8.17
N THR A 54 16.17 3.26 -7.91
CA THR A 54 15.24 3.93 -7.00
C THR A 54 13.81 3.86 -7.51
N PHE A 55 13.59 4.23 -8.77
CA PHE A 55 12.25 4.22 -9.34
C PHE A 55 11.74 2.80 -9.57
N LEU A 56 12.64 1.86 -9.87
CA LEU A 56 12.27 0.46 -9.97
C LEU A 56 11.75 -0.06 -8.63
N SER A 57 12.43 0.28 -7.54
CA SER A 57 12.00 -0.13 -6.21
C SER A 57 10.65 0.47 -5.85
N ALA A 58 10.39 1.72 -6.24
CA ALA A 58 9.09 2.34 -6.02
C ALA A 58 7.99 1.58 -6.76
N GLY A 59 8.24 1.22 -8.01
CA GLY A 59 7.27 0.46 -8.81
C GLY A 59 6.97 -0.90 -8.22
N ILE A 60 8.01 -1.61 -7.80
CA ILE A 60 7.86 -2.93 -7.16
C ILE A 60 7.05 -2.80 -5.87
N THR A 61 7.33 -1.78 -5.06
CA THR A 61 6.62 -1.57 -3.81
C THR A 61 5.14 -1.28 -4.06
N MET A 62 4.82 -0.43 -5.03
CA MET A 62 3.44 -0.15 -5.40
C MET A 62 2.73 -1.41 -5.87
N PHE A 63 3.40 -2.22 -6.69
CA PHE A 63 2.83 -3.48 -7.16
C PHE A 63 2.51 -4.40 -5.99
N CYS A 64 3.42 -4.52 -5.04
CA CYS A 64 3.21 -5.37 -3.87
C CYS A 64 2.07 -4.88 -2.98
N VAL A 65 2.00 -3.57 -2.76
CA VAL A 65 0.92 -2.99 -1.94
C VAL A 65 -0.43 -3.22 -2.62
N GLY A 66 -0.52 -2.99 -3.92
CA GLY A 66 -1.76 -3.20 -4.66
C GLY A 66 -2.20 -4.66 -4.63
N THR A 67 -1.25 -5.58 -4.81
CA THR A 67 -1.54 -7.02 -4.77
C THR A 67 -2.04 -7.42 -3.39
N TYR A 68 -1.41 -6.92 -2.34
CA TYR A 68 -1.85 -7.24 -0.98
C TYR A 68 -3.25 -6.71 -0.71
N ASP A 69 -3.56 -5.50 -1.17
CA ASP A 69 -4.91 -4.94 -1.01
C ASP A 69 -5.96 -5.81 -1.70
N ILE A 70 -5.67 -6.29 -2.90
CA ILE A 70 -6.61 -7.13 -3.63
C ILE A 70 -6.80 -8.47 -2.92
N ILE A 71 -5.70 -9.11 -2.52
CA ILE A 71 -5.76 -10.38 -1.81
C ILE A 71 -6.53 -10.22 -0.50
N GLY A 72 -6.23 -9.15 0.25
CA GLY A 72 -6.91 -8.90 1.51
C GLY A 72 -8.40 -8.65 1.33
N THR A 73 -8.78 -8.01 0.23
CA THR A 73 -10.18 -7.75 -0.08
C THR A 73 -10.91 -9.04 -0.43
N VAL A 74 -10.30 -9.86 -1.29
CA VAL A 74 -10.91 -11.13 -1.70
C VAL A 74 -11.06 -12.08 -0.51
N LEU A 75 -10.06 -12.12 0.36
CA LEU A 75 -10.08 -12.96 1.55
C LEU A 75 -10.78 -12.29 2.73
N GLU A 76 -11.24 -11.05 2.55
CA GLU A 76 -12.00 -10.29 3.55
C GLU A 76 -11.24 -10.13 4.88
N PHE A 77 -9.96 -9.74 4.77
CA PHE A 77 -9.17 -9.45 5.97
C PHE A 77 -9.75 -8.25 6.71
N LYS A 78 -9.93 -8.40 8.01
CA LYS A 78 -10.52 -7.33 8.82
C LYS A 78 -9.63 -6.10 8.90
N HIS A 79 -8.33 -6.27 8.98
CA HIS A 79 -7.43 -5.11 9.04
C HIS A 79 -7.44 -4.31 7.74
N ILE A 80 -7.66 -4.96 6.61
CA ILE A 80 -7.80 -4.25 5.34
C ILE A 80 -9.11 -3.47 5.31
N LEU A 81 -10.18 -4.06 5.83
CA LEU A 81 -11.46 -3.35 5.96
C LEU A 81 -11.33 -2.13 6.86
N VAL A 82 -10.66 -2.27 8.00
CA VAL A 82 -10.41 -1.14 8.89
C VAL A 82 -9.61 -0.06 8.18
N SER A 83 -8.58 -0.46 7.43
CA SER A 83 -7.79 0.48 6.64
C SER A 83 -8.65 1.25 5.64
N LEU A 84 -9.55 0.56 4.96
CA LEU A 84 -10.47 1.20 4.03
C LEU A 84 -11.42 2.16 4.74
N GLN A 85 -11.92 1.77 5.90
CA GLN A 85 -12.78 2.65 6.69
C GLN A 85 -12.03 3.92 7.11
N LEU A 86 -10.76 3.79 7.48
CA LEU A 86 -9.92 4.95 7.81
C LEU A 86 -9.73 5.86 6.62
N ALA A 87 -9.63 5.30 5.43
CA ALA A 87 -9.44 6.08 4.22
C ALA A 87 -10.70 6.82 3.79
N SER A 88 -11.86 6.16 3.91
CA SER A 88 -13.11 6.67 3.37
C SER A 88 -13.99 7.37 4.38
N LYS A 89 -13.78 7.12 5.67
CA LYS A 89 -14.60 7.69 6.73
C LYS A 89 -13.81 8.70 7.53
N ILE A 90 -14.25 9.93 7.51
CA ILE A 90 -13.56 10.97 8.25
C ILE A 90 -13.74 10.81 9.76
N PRO A 91 -14.95 10.56 10.28
CA PRO A 91 -15.04 10.31 11.72
C PRO A 91 -14.49 8.93 12.06
N PHE A 92 -13.36 8.90 12.72
CA PHE A 92 -12.71 7.65 13.09
C PHE A 92 -13.55 6.81 14.03
N GLN A 93 -14.48 7.43 14.73
CA GLN A 93 -15.39 6.71 15.61
C GLN A 93 -16.34 5.81 14.85
N ASN A 94 -16.44 5.96 13.52
CA ASN A 94 -17.30 5.12 12.69
C ASN A 94 -16.62 3.82 12.25
N ILE A 95 -15.41 3.58 12.71
CA ILE A 95 -14.70 2.36 12.37
C ILE A 95 -15.34 1.19 13.11
N ASN A 96 -15.77 0.19 12.36
CA ASN A 96 -16.42 -0.96 12.93
C ASN A 96 -15.83 -2.25 12.36
N PRO A 97 -14.90 -2.90 13.10
CA PRO A 97 -14.29 -4.12 12.63
C PRO A 97 -15.23 -5.32 12.65
N ARG A 98 -16.37 -5.20 13.33
CA ARG A 98 -17.36 -6.27 13.38
C ARG A 98 -18.23 -6.32 12.13
N ARG A 99 -18.31 -5.21 11.43
CA ARG A 99 -19.10 -5.14 10.19
C ARG A 99 -18.38 -5.90 9.10
N GLY A 100 -19.13 -6.67 8.33
CA GLY A 100 -18.57 -7.37 7.20
C GLY A 100 -18.31 -6.44 6.01
N TRP A 101 -17.64 -6.97 5.00
CA TRP A 101 -17.40 -6.27 3.77
C TRP A 101 -18.71 -6.12 2.98
N THR A 102 -18.90 -4.95 2.37
CA THR A 102 -19.99 -4.75 1.40
C THR A 102 -19.42 -4.93 -0.01
N LYS A 103 -20.31 -5.16 -0.98
CA LYS A 103 -19.90 -5.27 -2.38
C LYS A 103 -19.24 -3.98 -2.86
N SER A 104 -19.78 -2.83 -2.45
CA SER A 104 -19.23 -1.54 -2.81
C SER A 104 -17.81 -1.38 -2.30
N GLU A 105 -17.57 -1.77 -1.04
CA GLU A 105 -16.25 -1.66 -0.44
C GLU A 105 -15.24 -2.57 -1.12
N LYS A 106 -15.64 -3.80 -1.44
CA LYS A 106 -14.77 -4.72 -2.17
C LYS A 106 -14.39 -4.16 -3.52
N ARG A 107 -15.37 -3.65 -4.25
CA ARG A 107 -15.12 -3.07 -5.57
C ARG A 107 -14.17 -1.89 -5.48
N GLU A 108 -14.41 -1.01 -4.52
CA GLU A 108 -13.58 0.18 -4.32
C GLU A 108 -12.14 -0.19 -4.00
N ASN A 109 -11.95 -1.13 -3.07
CA ASN A 109 -10.60 -1.49 -2.66
C ASN A 109 -9.86 -2.28 -3.71
N ILE A 110 -10.56 -3.16 -4.45
CA ILE A 110 -9.96 -3.85 -5.58
C ILE A 110 -9.56 -2.85 -6.66
N GLY A 111 -10.40 -1.84 -6.90
CA GLY A 111 -10.06 -0.78 -7.85
C GLY A 111 -8.81 -0.04 -7.48
N VAL A 112 -8.67 0.31 -6.20
CA VAL A 112 -7.46 0.98 -5.71
C VAL A 112 -6.24 0.07 -5.90
N GLY A 113 -6.38 -1.21 -5.56
CA GLY A 113 -5.27 -2.17 -5.74
C GLY A 113 -4.86 -2.31 -7.19
N ILE A 114 -5.84 -2.35 -8.10
CA ILE A 114 -5.56 -2.42 -9.55
C ILE A 114 -4.80 -1.17 -9.99
N ILE A 115 -5.21 0.00 -9.52
CA ILE A 115 -4.53 1.24 -9.87
C ILE A 115 -3.06 1.19 -9.42
N PHE A 116 -2.79 0.74 -8.20
CA PHE A 116 -1.42 0.62 -7.73
C PHE A 116 -0.62 -0.41 -8.53
N ILE A 117 -1.24 -1.52 -8.92
CA ILE A 117 -0.57 -2.52 -9.75
C ILE A 117 -0.21 -1.92 -11.11
N ILE A 118 -1.14 -1.21 -11.73
CA ILE A 118 -0.90 -0.59 -13.04
C ILE A 118 0.20 0.46 -12.94
N LEU A 119 0.15 1.31 -11.91
CA LEU A 119 1.19 2.32 -11.71
C LEU A 119 2.55 1.68 -11.46
N GLY A 120 2.58 0.62 -10.65
CA GLY A 120 3.83 -0.09 -10.38
C GLY A 120 4.42 -0.71 -11.63
N LEU A 121 3.58 -1.37 -12.43
CA LEU A 121 4.03 -1.96 -13.69
C LEU A 121 4.48 -0.88 -14.67
N ALA A 122 3.77 0.25 -14.73
CA ALA A 122 4.16 1.36 -15.60
C ALA A 122 5.53 1.90 -15.19
N PHE A 123 5.76 2.11 -13.91
CA PHE A 123 7.07 2.56 -13.42
C PHE A 123 8.17 1.58 -13.81
N ILE A 124 7.94 0.29 -13.55
CA ILE A 124 8.93 -0.75 -13.85
C ILE A 124 9.23 -0.75 -15.35
N THR A 125 8.19 -0.73 -16.17
CA THR A 125 8.34 -0.82 -17.63
C THR A 125 9.03 0.42 -18.18
N ILE A 126 8.54 1.61 -17.82
CA ILE A 126 9.08 2.86 -18.36
C ILE A 126 10.54 3.03 -18.00
N PHE A 127 10.87 2.83 -16.72
CA PHE A 127 12.26 3.04 -16.29
C PHE A 127 13.19 1.95 -16.80
N THR A 128 12.69 0.72 -16.96
CA THR A 128 13.49 -0.35 -17.56
C THR A 128 13.79 -0.04 -19.02
N LEU A 129 12.78 0.39 -19.77
CA LEU A 129 12.98 0.72 -21.18
C LEU A 129 13.89 1.94 -21.34
N ALA A 130 13.76 2.91 -20.44
CA ALA A 130 14.64 4.08 -20.45
C ALA A 130 16.10 3.69 -20.17
N GLN A 131 16.29 2.79 -19.20
CA GLN A 131 17.64 2.36 -18.84
C GLN A 131 18.34 1.65 -20.00
N PHE A 132 17.60 0.86 -20.77
CA PHE A 132 18.17 0.17 -21.92
C PHE A 132 18.22 1.03 -23.18
N GLY A 133 17.86 2.31 -23.09
CA GLY A 133 17.94 3.23 -24.21
C GLY A 133 16.87 3.06 -25.28
N ILE A 134 15.83 2.28 -24.97
CA ILE A 134 14.73 2.05 -25.92
C ILE A 134 13.83 3.28 -26.01
N LEU A 135 13.59 3.93 -24.86
CA LEU A 135 12.85 5.19 -24.82
C LEU A 135 13.83 6.36 -24.77
N LYS A 136 13.71 7.24 -25.69
CA LYS A 136 14.58 8.44 -25.71
C LYS A 136 13.78 9.69 -26.00
#